data_bbb202a44f4ce07f8c416966bcd5860b
#
_entry.id   bbb202a44f4ce07f8c416966bcd5860b
#
_cell.length_a   1.000
_cell.length_b   1.000
_cell.length_c   1.000
_cell.angle_alpha   90.00
_cell.angle_beta   90.00
_cell.angle_gamma   90.00
#
_symmetry.space_group_name_H-M   'P 1'
#
loop_
_entity.id
_entity.type
_entity.pdbx_description
1 polymer ?
#
loop_
_entity_poly.entity_id
_entity_poly.type
_entity_poly.pdbx_seq_one_letter_code
_entity_poly.pdbx_strand_id
1 'polypeptide(L)'
;MPSLSKKISVTAILCGSIFFSATEFTNEAVAKNAKVYVQAGVESADQYSQLKDPIIIDQGRILLPIRDISDQLSLNVQWNQKTKSVTLYGVNKEIKLTLGSITAYVDKKKVTLDVPPQMEKSKIYIPLQFVASSVKQKVTWDRSLKEITIPRTYAKGTENQMTYWIKLSTGELYQAKGNQIGTKIGNVSNKFKTMKDFQVENIAAGTYYLRMNENYGMSGTSRNTGQALVKNGKVLDEDSFSFMGYYPDTTLHKSHANVLMTNGKKARFLDKNGVVKAEYHLTDMMQKDEIYMVEHYNQRFMILREYASQHLIVYNVQSEQAVYVHEMISLPESEKDDLEQAGLDRNNEMERDHIIIFDRIIDGIMTFQYKNKSDNVVNTYTLDLSQVR
;
A
#
# COMPACT_ATOMS: atom_id res chain seq x y z
N MET A 1 7.45 61.65 29.31
CA MET A 1 7.90 60.41 28.64
C MET A 1 7.19 59.23 29.31
N PRO A 2 6.19 58.58 28.65
CA PRO A 2 5.53 57.43 29.23
C PRO A 2 6.20 56.14 28.74
N SER A 3 6.41 55.22 29.68
CA SER A 3 6.97 53.88 29.51
C SER A 3 6.05 52.96 28.70
N LEU A 4 6.56 52.36 27.64
CA LEU A 4 5.88 51.29 26.94
C LEU A 4 5.97 49.98 27.75
N SER A 5 4.86 49.54 28.31
CA SER A 5 4.71 48.16 28.81
C SER A 5 4.45 47.22 27.62
N LYS A 6 5.38 46.31 27.34
CA LYS A 6 5.19 45.22 26.40
C LYS A 6 4.17 44.22 26.99
N LYS A 7 2.97 44.20 26.44
CA LYS A 7 2.02 43.12 26.68
C LYS A 7 2.51 41.88 25.91
N ILE A 8 2.94 40.87 26.66
CA ILE A 8 3.19 39.54 26.13
C ILE A 8 1.81 38.89 25.97
N SER A 9 1.36 38.81 24.72
CA SER A 9 0.17 37.99 24.37
C SER A 9 0.56 36.50 24.43
N VAL A 10 0.15 35.84 25.50
CA VAL A 10 0.17 34.38 25.57
C VAL A 10 -1.05 33.90 24.71
N THR A 11 -0.75 33.53 23.50
CA THR A 11 -1.74 32.83 22.65
C THR A 11 -1.96 31.44 23.24
N ALA A 12 -3.02 31.29 24.03
CA ALA A 12 -3.50 29.99 24.45
C ALA A 12 -3.92 29.22 23.19
N ILE A 13 -3.15 28.22 22.82
CA ILE A 13 -3.58 27.23 21.82
C ILE A 13 -4.71 26.48 22.48
N LEU A 14 -5.95 26.85 22.16
CA LEU A 14 -7.11 26.05 22.43
C LEU A 14 -6.92 24.72 21.66
N CYS A 15 -6.43 23.69 22.36
CA CYS A 15 -6.68 22.32 21.97
C CYS A 15 -8.21 22.14 21.97
N GLY A 16 -8.82 22.18 20.80
CA GLY A 16 -10.21 21.84 20.63
C GLY A 16 -10.42 20.40 21.10
N SER A 17 -10.70 20.24 22.37
CA SER A 17 -11.20 18.99 22.93
C SER A 17 -12.57 18.73 22.29
N ILE A 18 -12.62 17.77 21.38
CA ILE A 18 -13.90 17.20 20.95
C ILE A 18 -14.39 16.45 22.18
N PHE A 19 -15.18 17.13 23.00
CA PHE A 19 -15.92 16.49 24.08
C PHE A 19 -16.98 15.59 23.44
N PHE A 20 -16.70 14.30 23.32
CA PHE A 20 -17.76 13.31 23.36
C PHE A 20 -18.35 13.43 24.77
N SER A 21 -19.53 14.01 24.89
CA SER A 21 -20.20 14.11 26.21
C SER A 21 -20.33 12.70 26.76
N ALA A 22 -20.05 12.53 28.05
CA ALA A 22 -20.17 11.25 28.75
C ALA A 22 -21.56 10.62 28.64
N THR A 23 -22.55 11.41 28.24
CA THR A 23 -23.93 11.00 27.99
C THR A 23 -24.13 10.18 26.71
N GLU A 24 -23.15 10.14 25.79
CA GLU A 24 -23.30 9.42 24.52
C GLU A 24 -23.13 7.89 24.65
N PHE A 25 -22.49 7.42 25.72
CA PHE A 25 -22.23 6.00 25.97
C PHE A 25 -22.81 5.48 27.31
N THR A 26 -23.89 6.08 27.81
CA THR A 26 -24.49 5.68 29.09
C THR A 26 -25.20 4.33 29.06
N ASN A 27 -25.33 3.72 27.87
CA ASN A 27 -26.01 2.42 27.76
C ASN A 27 -24.95 1.35 27.42
N GLU A 28 -24.54 0.56 28.42
CA GLU A 28 -23.55 -0.52 28.31
C GLU A 28 -23.88 -1.52 27.19
N ALA A 29 -25.16 -1.75 26.90
CA ALA A 29 -25.63 -2.61 25.83
C ALA A 29 -25.41 -2.01 24.43
N VAL A 30 -25.43 -0.68 24.29
CA VAL A 30 -25.23 0.01 23.02
C VAL A 30 -23.78 -0.05 22.60
N ALA A 31 -22.86 0.09 23.54
CA ALA A 31 -21.45 0.13 23.24
C ALA A 31 -20.85 -1.29 23.14
N LYS A 32 -21.44 -2.30 23.78
CA LYS A 32 -21.02 -3.69 23.67
C LYS A 32 -21.14 -4.24 22.23
N ASN A 33 -21.99 -3.64 21.41
CA ASN A 33 -22.20 -3.97 20.00
C ASN A 33 -21.67 -2.89 19.04
N ALA A 34 -20.92 -1.89 19.54
CA ALA A 34 -20.33 -0.88 18.68
C ALA A 34 -19.21 -1.49 17.81
N LYS A 35 -19.26 -1.20 16.52
CA LYS A 35 -18.22 -1.59 15.58
C LYS A 35 -17.21 -0.47 15.46
N VAL A 36 -15.93 -0.80 15.47
CA VAL A 36 -14.85 0.16 15.27
C VAL A 36 -14.23 -0.10 13.91
N TYR A 37 -14.32 0.89 13.05
CA TYR A 37 -13.71 0.85 11.75
C TYR A 37 -12.55 1.83 11.67
N VAL A 38 -11.47 1.42 11.04
CA VAL A 38 -10.41 2.32 10.64
C VAL A 38 -10.55 2.53 9.15
N GLN A 39 -10.90 3.74 8.77
CA GLN A 39 -11.02 4.11 7.37
C GLN A 39 -9.64 4.19 6.75
N ALA A 40 -9.38 3.33 5.77
CA ALA A 40 -8.18 3.41 4.95
C ALA A 40 -8.40 4.46 3.85
N GLY A 41 -8.01 5.72 4.14
CA GLY A 41 -8.04 6.80 3.13
C GLY A 41 -9.28 7.70 3.17
N VAL A 42 -9.33 8.62 2.21
CA VAL A 42 -10.36 9.64 2.07
C VAL A 42 -11.37 9.15 1.02
N GLU A 43 -12.65 9.05 1.40
CA GLU A 43 -13.82 9.03 0.50
C GLU A 43 -14.26 7.74 -0.24
N SER A 44 -14.02 6.53 0.22
CA SER A 44 -14.83 5.41 -0.28
C SER A 44 -15.42 4.56 0.85
N ALA A 45 -16.73 4.34 0.80
CA ALA A 45 -17.49 3.59 1.81
C ALA A 45 -17.06 2.11 1.93
N ASP A 46 -16.34 1.58 0.96
CA ASP A 46 -16.08 0.15 0.82
C ASP A 46 -14.76 -0.33 1.44
N GLN A 47 -14.01 0.53 2.14
CA GLN A 47 -12.67 0.20 2.62
C GLN A 47 -12.48 0.43 4.12
N TYR A 48 -13.40 -0.09 4.90
CA TYR A 48 -13.26 -0.17 6.35
C TYR A 48 -12.64 -1.50 6.76
N SER A 49 -11.60 -1.49 7.59
CA SER A 49 -11.17 -2.69 8.29
C SER A 49 -11.72 -2.69 9.71
N GLN A 50 -12.48 -3.72 10.04
CA GLN A 50 -13.00 -3.91 11.39
C GLN A 50 -11.91 -4.41 12.32
N LEU A 51 -11.89 -3.97 13.58
CA LEU A 51 -11.01 -4.53 14.59
C LEU A 51 -11.32 -6.02 14.79
N LYS A 52 -10.29 -6.83 14.99
CA LYS A 52 -10.41 -8.27 15.21
C LYS A 52 -10.95 -8.60 16.59
N ASP A 53 -10.57 -7.81 17.57
CA ASP A 53 -10.93 -7.99 18.96
C ASP A 53 -12.07 -7.06 19.40
N PRO A 54 -12.95 -7.51 20.31
CA PRO A 54 -14.03 -6.68 20.82
C PRO A 54 -13.47 -5.49 21.61
N ILE A 55 -14.22 -4.39 21.61
CA ILE A 55 -13.94 -3.23 22.46
C ILE A 55 -14.35 -3.51 23.91
N ILE A 56 -13.76 -2.78 24.85
CA ILE A 56 -14.16 -2.77 26.26
C ILE A 56 -14.75 -1.40 26.61
N ILE A 57 -15.73 -1.38 27.50
CA ILE A 57 -16.23 -0.14 28.09
C ILE A 57 -15.92 -0.17 29.57
N ASP A 58 -15.18 0.84 29.99
CA ASP A 58 -14.88 1.06 31.39
C ASP A 58 -15.23 2.50 31.78
N GLN A 59 -16.05 2.64 32.86
CA GLN A 59 -16.52 3.93 33.36
C GLN A 59 -17.09 4.86 32.26
N GLY A 60 -17.80 4.29 31.28
CA GLY A 60 -18.37 5.02 30.14
C GLY A 60 -17.31 5.45 29.08
N ARG A 61 -16.10 4.92 29.12
CA ARG A 61 -15.05 5.14 28.14
C ARG A 61 -14.81 3.89 27.30
N ILE A 62 -14.64 4.06 26.00
CA ILE A 62 -14.31 2.99 25.07
C ILE A 62 -12.82 2.75 25.12
N LEU A 63 -12.43 1.51 25.37
CA LEU A 63 -11.05 1.04 25.27
C LEU A 63 -10.90 0.13 24.05
N LEU A 64 -9.81 0.34 23.31
CA LEU A 64 -9.49 -0.37 22.09
C LEU A 64 -8.31 -1.31 22.29
N PRO A 65 -8.31 -2.50 21.64
CA PRO A 65 -7.17 -3.41 21.66
C PRO A 65 -5.96 -2.76 20.98
N ILE A 66 -4.86 -2.60 21.71
CA ILE A 66 -3.72 -1.79 21.28
C ILE A 66 -3.05 -2.33 20.01
N ARG A 67 -2.98 -3.66 19.85
CA ARG A 67 -2.36 -4.27 18.66
C ARG A 67 -3.16 -3.98 17.41
N ASP A 68 -4.47 -4.25 17.47
CA ASP A 68 -5.34 -4.05 16.32
C ASP A 68 -5.34 -2.58 15.88
N ILE A 69 -5.51 -1.65 16.83
CA ILE A 69 -5.53 -0.23 16.51
C ILE A 69 -4.16 0.28 16.04
N SER A 70 -3.07 -0.26 16.57
CA SER A 70 -1.72 0.14 16.15
C SER A 70 -1.40 -0.29 14.73
N ASP A 71 -1.81 -1.49 14.33
CA ASP A 71 -1.64 -1.94 12.94
C ASP A 71 -2.46 -1.07 12.00
N GLN A 72 -3.71 -0.78 12.34
CA GLN A 72 -4.57 0.09 11.55
C GLN A 72 -4.03 1.53 11.43
N LEU A 73 -3.44 2.07 12.50
CA LEU A 73 -2.81 3.40 12.51
C LEU A 73 -1.34 3.38 12.04
N SER A 74 -0.86 2.23 11.56
CA SER A 74 0.53 2.07 11.07
C SER A 74 1.59 2.39 12.14
N LEU A 75 1.33 2.03 13.40
CA LEU A 75 2.27 2.17 14.52
C LEU A 75 3.01 0.86 14.78
N ASN A 76 4.27 0.93 15.23
CA ASN A 76 5.00 -0.20 15.78
C ASN A 76 4.77 -0.27 17.29
N VAL A 77 4.65 -1.47 17.84
CA VAL A 77 4.36 -1.72 19.25
C VAL A 77 5.54 -2.39 19.92
N GLN A 78 6.00 -1.84 21.04
CA GLN A 78 6.99 -2.46 21.91
C GLN A 78 6.42 -2.64 23.31
N TRP A 79 6.44 -3.88 23.82
CA TRP A 79 6.07 -4.21 25.18
C TRP A 79 7.30 -4.35 26.08
N ASN A 80 7.25 -3.76 27.26
CA ASN A 80 8.26 -3.93 28.30
C ASN A 80 7.63 -4.62 29.53
N GLN A 81 7.95 -5.90 29.72
CA GLN A 81 7.40 -6.71 30.80
C GLN A 81 7.80 -6.22 32.19
N LYS A 82 9.03 -5.68 32.37
CA LYS A 82 9.54 -5.25 33.68
C LYS A 82 8.79 -4.01 34.19
N THR A 83 8.54 -3.07 33.30
CA THR A 83 7.86 -1.80 33.63
C THR A 83 6.37 -1.85 33.37
N LYS A 84 5.84 -2.98 32.86
CA LYS A 84 4.45 -3.14 32.44
C LYS A 84 4.00 -1.98 31.54
N SER A 85 4.89 -1.54 30.65
CA SER A 85 4.63 -0.41 29.75
C SER A 85 4.67 -0.83 28.29
N VAL A 86 3.86 -0.16 27.49
CA VAL A 86 3.87 -0.27 26.04
C VAL A 86 4.32 1.05 25.43
N THR A 87 5.16 0.97 24.41
CA THR A 87 5.55 2.12 23.62
C THR A 87 5.13 1.90 22.17
N LEU A 88 4.49 2.91 21.60
CA LEU A 88 4.09 2.94 20.19
C LEU A 88 4.99 3.93 19.44
N TYR A 89 5.49 3.51 18.29
CA TYR A 89 6.33 4.32 17.43
C TYR A 89 5.67 4.50 16.06
N GLY A 90 5.62 5.73 15.61
CA GLY A 90 5.11 6.09 14.29
C GLY A 90 5.94 7.18 13.65
N VAL A 91 5.43 7.78 12.59
CA VAL A 91 6.06 8.92 11.93
C VAL A 91 6.05 10.14 12.87
N ASN A 92 7.24 10.61 13.24
CA ASN A 92 7.42 11.75 14.17
C ASN A 92 6.61 11.59 15.48
N LYS A 93 6.40 10.34 15.95
CA LYS A 93 5.50 10.07 17.05
C LYS A 93 6.01 8.93 17.93
N GLU A 94 6.06 9.22 19.26
CA GLU A 94 6.28 8.23 20.31
C GLU A 94 5.19 8.36 21.37
N ILE A 95 4.54 7.26 21.72
CA ILE A 95 3.49 7.22 22.73
C ILE A 95 3.85 6.14 23.74
N LYS A 96 4.00 6.51 25.00
CA LYS A 96 4.31 5.56 26.08
C LYS A 96 3.18 5.52 27.10
N LEU A 97 2.73 4.31 27.41
CA LEU A 97 1.65 3.99 28.32
C LEU A 97 2.14 2.96 29.34
N THR A 98 1.59 3.04 30.56
CA THR A 98 1.88 2.04 31.61
C THR A 98 0.56 1.46 32.09
N LEU A 99 0.46 0.14 32.21
CA LEU A 99 -0.75 -0.53 32.70
C LEU A 99 -1.13 -0.03 34.09
N GLY A 100 -2.42 0.24 34.26
CA GLY A 100 -2.98 0.73 35.53
C GLY A 100 -2.63 2.18 35.86
N SER A 101 -1.91 2.91 34.99
CA SER A 101 -1.51 4.30 35.23
C SER A 101 -2.32 5.25 34.34
N ILE A 102 -2.86 6.32 34.93
CA ILE A 102 -3.45 7.43 34.17
C ILE A 102 -2.39 8.39 33.61
N THR A 103 -1.11 8.20 33.92
CA THR A 103 -0.01 8.99 33.33
C THR A 103 0.49 8.30 32.08
N ALA A 104 0.44 9.02 30.97
CA ALA A 104 1.03 8.63 29.69
C ALA A 104 2.01 9.70 29.20
N TYR A 105 2.79 9.37 28.16
CA TYR A 105 3.68 10.31 27.51
C TYR A 105 3.45 10.28 26.00
N VAL A 106 3.34 11.46 25.40
CA VAL A 106 3.28 11.65 23.94
C VAL A 106 4.42 12.57 23.55
N ASP A 107 5.34 12.08 22.73
CA ASP A 107 6.56 12.80 22.33
C ASP A 107 7.31 13.37 23.57
N LYS A 108 7.45 12.52 24.59
CA LYS A 108 8.06 12.81 25.92
C LYS A 108 7.27 13.81 26.79
N LYS A 109 6.15 14.35 26.32
CA LYS A 109 5.29 15.24 27.11
C LYS A 109 4.29 14.41 27.92
N LYS A 110 4.19 14.72 29.21
CA LYS A 110 3.24 14.06 30.12
C LYS A 110 1.80 14.42 29.71
N VAL A 111 0.94 13.40 29.65
CA VAL A 111 -0.50 13.50 29.38
C VAL A 111 -1.23 12.71 30.45
N THR A 112 -2.40 13.18 30.87
CA THR A 112 -3.27 12.47 31.80
C THR A 112 -4.38 11.79 31.01
N LEU A 113 -4.61 10.51 31.28
CA LEU A 113 -5.67 9.69 30.69
C LEU A 113 -6.92 9.78 31.56
N ASP A 114 -8.10 9.67 30.95
CA ASP A 114 -9.37 9.58 31.67
C ASP A 114 -9.49 8.26 32.44
N VAL A 115 -9.10 7.15 31.79
CA VAL A 115 -9.03 5.81 32.37
C VAL A 115 -7.69 5.17 32.04
N PRO A 116 -7.12 4.34 32.93
CA PRO A 116 -5.82 3.73 32.68
C PRO A 116 -5.90 2.64 31.60
N PRO A 117 -4.79 2.36 30.89
CA PRO A 117 -4.68 1.16 30.08
C PRO A 117 -4.84 -0.09 30.94
N GLN A 118 -5.55 -1.08 30.40
CA GLN A 118 -5.89 -2.31 31.10
C GLN A 118 -5.39 -3.53 30.34
N MET A 119 -5.24 -4.64 31.06
CA MET A 119 -4.97 -5.93 30.43
C MET A 119 -6.15 -6.86 30.70
N GLU A 120 -6.78 -7.35 29.64
CA GLU A 120 -7.82 -8.37 29.72
C GLU A 120 -7.52 -9.51 28.78
N LYS A 121 -7.58 -10.76 29.26
CA LYS A 121 -7.28 -11.96 28.48
C LYS A 121 -5.95 -11.87 27.71
N SER A 122 -4.89 -11.36 28.39
CA SER A 122 -3.55 -11.15 27.82
C SER A 122 -3.47 -10.10 26.70
N LYS A 123 -4.49 -9.27 26.50
CA LYS A 123 -4.53 -8.17 25.57
C LYS A 123 -4.55 -6.83 26.28
N ILE A 124 -3.84 -5.85 25.73
CA ILE A 124 -3.78 -4.50 26.29
C ILE A 124 -4.80 -3.63 25.57
N TYR A 125 -5.59 -2.93 26.37
CA TYR A 125 -6.63 -2.01 25.91
C TYR A 125 -6.30 -0.58 26.33
N ILE A 126 -6.51 0.36 25.44
CA ILE A 126 -6.21 1.78 25.65
C ILE A 126 -7.42 2.67 25.32
N PRO A 127 -7.60 3.82 26.01
CA PRO A 127 -8.75 4.70 25.77
C PRO A 127 -8.74 5.27 24.34
N LEU A 128 -9.88 5.15 23.65
CA LEU A 128 -10.07 5.65 22.27
C LEU A 128 -9.73 7.13 22.13
N GLN A 129 -10.20 7.97 23.06
CA GLN A 129 -9.99 9.41 22.99
C GLN A 129 -8.51 9.77 23.08
N PHE A 130 -7.75 9.03 23.88
CA PHE A 130 -6.30 9.19 23.94
C PHE A 130 -5.61 8.82 22.61
N VAL A 131 -6.02 7.69 22.00
CA VAL A 131 -5.48 7.29 20.69
C VAL A 131 -5.70 8.38 19.66
N ALA A 132 -6.94 8.84 19.55
CA ALA A 132 -7.34 9.87 18.58
C ALA A 132 -6.53 11.17 18.74
N SER A 133 -6.45 11.67 19.96
CA SER A 133 -5.71 12.92 20.27
C SER A 133 -4.21 12.77 19.99
N SER A 134 -3.64 11.60 20.31
CA SER A 134 -2.20 11.34 20.14
C SER A 134 -1.78 11.32 18.69
N VAL A 135 -2.62 10.78 17.81
CA VAL A 135 -2.34 10.70 16.35
C VAL A 135 -2.90 11.90 15.59
N LYS A 136 -3.49 12.87 16.26
CA LYS A 136 -4.14 14.07 15.66
C LYS A 136 -5.16 13.72 14.59
N GLN A 137 -5.88 12.61 14.78
CA GLN A 137 -6.92 12.17 13.86
C GLN A 137 -8.30 12.57 14.40
N LYS A 138 -9.19 12.93 13.46
CA LYS A 138 -10.58 13.20 13.79
C LYS A 138 -11.33 11.87 13.85
N VAL A 139 -11.62 11.41 15.07
CA VAL A 139 -12.52 10.27 15.26
C VAL A 139 -13.96 10.76 15.05
N THR A 140 -14.71 10.03 14.25
CA THR A 140 -16.15 10.27 14.07
C THR A 140 -16.93 9.12 14.67
N TRP A 141 -18.08 9.45 15.26
CA TRP A 141 -19.05 8.49 15.78
C TRP A 141 -20.36 8.64 15.02
N ASP A 142 -20.78 7.55 14.36
CA ASP A 142 -22.11 7.45 13.77
C ASP A 142 -23.03 6.72 14.74
N ARG A 143 -23.98 7.49 15.31
CA ARG A 143 -24.92 6.97 16.31
C ARG A 143 -25.93 5.99 15.71
N SER A 144 -26.32 6.18 14.46
CA SER A 144 -27.30 5.35 13.77
C SER A 144 -26.75 3.97 13.45
N LEU A 145 -25.50 3.93 12.99
CA LEU A 145 -24.77 2.71 12.63
C LEU A 145 -24.03 2.10 13.84
N LYS A 146 -23.89 2.86 14.94
CA LYS A 146 -23.02 2.51 16.10
C LYS A 146 -21.58 2.25 15.68
N GLU A 147 -21.04 3.12 14.84
CA GLU A 147 -19.74 2.96 14.21
C GLU A 147 -18.80 4.09 14.59
N ILE A 148 -17.54 3.71 14.91
CA ILE A 148 -16.45 4.63 15.15
C ILE A 148 -15.51 4.56 13.95
N THR A 149 -15.28 5.70 13.30
CA THR A 149 -14.34 5.80 12.17
C THR A 149 -13.11 6.56 12.58
N ILE A 150 -11.95 5.98 12.32
CA ILE A 150 -10.62 6.59 12.53
C ILE A 150 -9.90 6.64 11.17
N PRO A 151 -9.64 7.84 10.62
CA PRO A 151 -8.97 7.95 9.31
C PRO A 151 -7.53 7.43 9.37
N ARG A 152 -7.07 6.80 8.29
CA ARG A 152 -5.71 6.33 8.13
C ARG A 152 -4.87 7.38 7.41
N THR A 153 -3.76 7.80 8.01
CA THR A 153 -2.85 8.80 7.43
C THR A 153 -1.66 8.17 6.74
N TYR A 154 -1.19 7.03 7.24
CA TYR A 154 -0.01 6.34 6.74
C TYR A 154 -0.32 4.88 6.39
N ALA A 155 0.37 4.35 5.37
CA ALA A 155 0.55 2.91 5.23
C ALA A 155 1.95 2.52 5.72
N LYS A 156 2.12 1.26 6.12
CA LYS A 156 3.35 0.73 6.72
C LYS A 156 3.75 -0.58 6.06
N GLY A 157 5.01 -0.70 5.67
CA GLY A 157 5.66 -1.95 5.26
C GLY A 157 6.88 -2.23 6.14
N THR A 158 7.15 -3.51 6.41
CA THR A 158 8.24 -3.91 7.33
C THR A 158 9.00 -5.07 6.73
N GLU A 159 10.33 -5.00 6.81
CA GLU A 159 11.22 -6.09 6.44
C GLU A 159 12.39 -6.14 7.42
N ASN A 160 12.60 -7.30 8.05
CA ASN A 160 13.57 -7.50 9.13
C ASN A 160 13.32 -6.51 10.28
N GLN A 161 14.24 -5.62 10.55
CA GLN A 161 14.11 -4.58 11.57
C GLN A 161 13.82 -3.20 10.96
N MET A 162 13.65 -3.11 9.64
CA MET A 162 13.33 -1.85 8.97
C MET A 162 11.84 -1.70 8.80
N THR A 163 11.34 -0.54 9.17
CA THR A 163 9.96 -0.13 8.91
C THR A 163 9.97 1.09 8.02
N TYR A 164 9.13 1.06 7.01
CA TYR A 164 8.87 2.17 6.10
C TYR A 164 7.42 2.61 6.24
N TRP A 165 7.20 3.90 6.17
CA TRP A 165 5.86 4.49 6.09
C TRP A 165 5.76 5.38 4.88
N ILE A 166 4.58 5.42 4.31
CA ILE A 166 4.21 6.41 3.32
C ILE A 166 3.00 7.20 3.82
N LYS A 167 3.08 8.52 3.72
CA LYS A 167 1.94 9.38 3.97
C LYS A 167 1.02 9.37 2.74
N LEU A 168 -0.18 8.84 2.90
CA LEU A 168 -1.07 8.55 1.79
C LEU A 168 -1.40 9.80 0.93
N SER A 169 -1.67 10.93 1.57
CA SER A 169 -2.07 12.16 0.89
C SER A 169 -0.95 12.90 0.14
N THR A 170 0.32 12.62 0.44
CA THR A 170 1.46 13.38 -0.09
C THR A 170 2.54 12.54 -0.77
N GLY A 171 2.56 11.21 -0.56
CA GLY A 171 3.62 10.33 -1.03
C GLY A 171 4.92 10.43 -0.25
N GLU A 172 4.97 11.18 0.87
CA GLU A 172 6.17 11.31 1.70
C GLU A 172 6.55 9.98 2.32
N LEU A 173 7.82 9.59 2.14
CA LEU A 173 8.39 8.36 2.67
C LEU A 173 9.19 8.62 3.95
N TYR A 174 9.01 7.71 4.91
CA TYR A 174 9.70 7.72 6.20
C TYR A 174 10.26 6.35 6.49
N GLN A 175 11.30 6.29 7.31
CA GLN A 175 11.86 5.02 7.78
C GLN A 175 12.26 5.05 9.26
N ALA A 176 12.31 3.87 9.86
CA ALA A 176 12.97 3.64 11.14
C ALA A 176 13.59 2.24 11.17
N LYS A 177 14.62 2.08 12.01
CA LYS A 177 15.20 0.78 12.33
C LYS A 177 14.78 0.38 13.75
N GLY A 178 14.21 -0.83 13.88
CA GLY A 178 13.72 -1.32 15.17
C GLY A 178 12.63 -0.42 15.76
N ASN A 179 12.67 -0.25 17.07
CA ASN A 179 11.70 0.52 17.83
C ASN A 179 12.11 2.00 17.92
N GLN A 180 12.02 2.70 16.81
CA GLN A 180 12.37 4.12 16.70
C GLN A 180 11.29 4.90 15.97
N ILE A 181 11.31 6.21 16.15
CA ILE A 181 10.42 7.15 15.45
C ILE A 181 10.80 7.19 13.96
N GLY A 182 9.80 7.12 13.10
CA GLY A 182 9.98 7.25 11.66
C GLY A 182 10.44 8.66 11.27
N THR A 183 11.54 8.74 10.52
CA THR A 183 12.10 9.98 9.98
C THR A 183 11.94 10.06 8.47
N LYS A 184 11.71 11.25 7.93
CA LYS A 184 11.52 11.45 6.48
C LYS A 184 12.80 11.15 5.71
N ILE A 185 12.66 10.42 4.60
CA ILE A 185 13.77 10.03 3.72
C ILE A 185 13.60 10.50 2.27
N GLY A 186 12.40 10.90 1.88
CA GLY A 186 12.06 11.32 0.52
C GLY A 186 10.56 11.26 0.28
N ASN A 187 10.19 11.10 -0.98
CA ASN A 187 8.80 10.89 -1.40
C ASN A 187 8.76 10.10 -2.71
N VAL A 188 7.60 9.53 -3.00
CA VAL A 188 7.20 9.05 -4.33
C VAL A 188 6.22 10.05 -4.93
N SER A 189 6.18 10.11 -6.25
CA SER A 189 5.36 11.08 -6.99
C SER A 189 3.87 10.83 -6.81
N ASN A 190 3.47 9.57 -6.64
CA ASN A 190 2.07 9.18 -6.50
C ASN A 190 1.50 9.46 -5.10
N LYS A 191 0.18 9.72 -5.09
CA LYS A 191 -0.64 9.82 -3.88
C LYS A 191 -1.57 8.63 -3.84
N PHE A 192 -1.88 8.19 -2.63
CA PHE A 192 -2.72 7.02 -2.40
C PHE A 192 -3.92 7.41 -1.55
N LYS A 193 -5.05 6.74 -1.78
CA LYS A 193 -6.27 6.94 -0.98
C LYS A 193 -6.40 5.88 0.09
N THR A 194 -6.15 4.63 -0.28
CA THR A 194 -6.58 3.46 0.51
C THR A 194 -5.54 2.35 0.57
N MET A 195 -4.30 2.60 0.17
CA MET A 195 -3.25 1.58 0.02
C MET A 195 -3.35 0.43 1.02
N LYS A 196 -3.49 -0.79 0.52
CA LYS A 196 -3.54 -2.03 1.33
C LYS A 196 -2.26 -2.83 1.26
N ASP A 197 -1.55 -2.75 0.13
CA ASP A 197 -0.33 -3.52 -0.13
C ASP A 197 0.89 -2.59 -0.17
N PHE A 198 1.72 -2.68 0.87
CA PHE A 198 3.00 -2.01 0.95
C PHE A 198 4.08 -3.05 1.26
N GLN A 199 4.76 -3.49 0.22
CA GLN A 199 5.79 -4.50 0.29
C GLN A 199 7.16 -3.84 0.41
N VAL A 200 8.02 -4.45 1.22
CA VAL A 200 9.40 -4.04 1.44
C VAL A 200 10.27 -5.26 1.22
N GLU A 201 11.23 -5.17 0.32
CA GLU A 201 12.18 -6.25 0.04
C GLU A 201 13.60 -5.77 0.31
N ASN A 202 14.36 -6.51 1.13
CA ASN A 202 15.79 -6.29 1.29
C ASN A 202 16.53 -6.93 0.12
N ILE A 203 17.13 -6.11 -0.75
CA ILE A 203 17.86 -6.59 -1.95
C ILE A 203 19.37 -6.63 -1.76
N ALA A 204 19.89 -5.90 -0.78
CA ALA A 204 21.30 -5.92 -0.37
C ALA A 204 21.44 -5.25 1.00
N ALA A 205 22.63 -5.33 1.61
CA ALA A 205 22.93 -4.65 2.86
C ALA A 205 22.60 -3.15 2.80
N GLY A 206 21.63 -2.72 3.61
CA GLY A 206 21.15 -1.34 3.69
C GLY A 206 20.35 -0.86 2.47
N THR A 207 20.04 -1.74 1.52
CA THR A 207 19.27 -1.40 0.30
C THR A 207 17.96 -2.15 0.27
N TYR A 208 16.87 -1.40 0.10
CA TYR A 208 15.51 -1.89 0.11
C TYR A 208 14.76 -1.42 -1.13
N TYR A 209 13.99 -2.35 -1.70
CA TYR A 209 13.04 -2.06 -2.76
C TYR A 209 11.64 -2.00 -2.17
N LEU A 210 10.96 -0.89 -2.37
CA LEU A 210 9.63 -0.61 -1.86
C LEU A 210 8.62 -0.68 -2.99
N ARG A 211 7.53 -1.41 -2.79
CA ARG A 211 6.40 -1.48 -3.71
C ARG A 211 5.11 -1.13 -3.00
N MET A 212 4.37 -0.22 -3.58
CA MET A 212 3.16 0.34 -3.03
C MET A 212 2.04 0.16 -4.05
N ASN A 213 1.04 -0.65 -3.71
CA ASN A 213 -0.08 -0.92 -4.60
C ASN A 213 -1.41 -0.54 -3.93
N GLU A 214 -2.27 0.07 -4.71
CA GLU A 214 -3.61 0.45 -4.32
C GLU A 214 -4.58 0.08 -5.43
N ASN A 215 -5.61 -0.69 -5.08
CA ASN A 215 -6.74 -0.91 -5.95
C ASN A 215 -7.90 -0.06 -5.43
N TYR A 216 -8.58 0.67 -6.29
CA TYR A 216 -9.67 1.57 -5.94
C TYR A 216 -10.75 1.60 -7.04
N GLY A 217 -11.85 2.32 -6.80
CA GLY A 217 -13.00 2.36 -7.68
C GLY A 217 -14.00 1.24 -7.41
N MET A 218 -15.15 1.29 -8.10
CA MET A 218 -16.14 0.20 -8.03
C MET A 218 -15.52 -1.07 -8.59
N SER A 219 -15.63 -2.17 -7.87
CA SER A 219 -15.02 -3.47 -8.20
C SER A 219 -13.48 -3.51 -8.22
N GLY A 220 -12.77 -2.49 -7.69
CA GLY A 220 -11.30 -2.47 -7.63
C GLY A 220 -10.62 -2.37 -9.00
N THR A 221 -11.30 -1.78 -9.96
CA THR A 221 -10.85 -1.72 -11.36
C THR A 221 -9.74 -0.70 -11.63
N SER A 222 -9.47 0.20 -10.70
CA SER A 222 -8.38 1.17 -10.83
C SER A 222 -7.22 0.80 -9.94
N ARG A 223 -6.00 0.96 -10.44
CA ARG A 223 -4.77 0.64 -9.71
C ARG A 223 -3.81 1.82 -9.73
N ASN A 224 -3.29 2.14 -8.55
CA ASN A 224 -2.12 3.00 -8.37
C ASN A 224 -0.93 2.15 -7.95
N THR A 225 0.21 2.37 -8.56
CA THR A 225 1.46 1.74 -8.15
C THR A 225 2.50 2.80 -7.85
N GLY A 226 3.35 2.55 -6.87
CA GLY A 226 4.53 3.34 -6.59
C GLY A 226 5.68 2.41 -6.28
N GLN A 227 6.87 2.80 -6.70
CA GLN A 227 8.10 2.04 -6.52
C GLN A 227 9.16 2.98 -5.97
N ALA A 228 10.02 2.50 -5.08
CA ALA A 228 11.18 3.26 -4.64
C ALA A 228 12.35 2.34 -4.31
N LEU A 229 13.54 2.73 -4.71
CA LEU A 229 14.80 2.13 -4.31
C LEU A 229 15.42 2.99 -3.21
N VAL A 230 15.58 2.43 -2.03
CA VAL A 230 16.11 3.14 -0.85
C VAL A 230 17.41 2.51 -0.42
N LYS A 231 18.46 3.32 -0.20
CA LYS A 231 19.73 2.88 0.35
C LYS A 231 20.18 3.77 1.49
N ASN A 232 20.49 3.16 2.64
CA ASN A 232 20.98 3.85 3.83
C ASN A 232 20.16 5.09 4.23
N GLY A 233 18.83 4.98 4.12
CA GLY A 233 17.91 6.07 4.49
C GLY A 233 17.77 7.19 3.45
N LYS A 234 18.15 6.93 2.22
CA LYS A 234 18.02 7.88 1.11
C LYS A 234 17.31 7.20 -0.06
N VAL A 235 16.30 7.84 -0.62
CA VAL A 235 15.66 7.41 -1.87
C VAL A 235 16.68 7.66 -2.99
N LEU A 236 17.06 6.60 -3.71
CA LEU A 236 17.97 6.68 -4.85
C LEU A 236 17.21 6.92 -6.14
N ASP A 237 16.06 6.27 -6.29
CA ASP A 237 15.18 6.39 -7.44
C ASP A 237 13.75 6.07 -7.04
N GLU A 238 12.78 6.60 -7.79
CA GLU A 238 11.36 6.30 -7.63
C GLU A 238 10.64 6.35 -8.97
N ASP A 239 9.55 5.60 -9.08
CA ASP A 239 8.66 5.67 -10.22
C ASP A 239 7.23 5.31 -9.80
N SER A 240 6.26 5.72 -10.60
CA SER A 240 4.85 5.46 -10.30
C SER A 240 3.98 5.59 -11.53
N PHE A 241 2.87 4.86 -11.57
CA PHE A 241 1.84 5.00 -12.58
C PHE A 241 0.48 4.58 -12.08
N SER A 242 -0.55 5.00 -12.78
CA SER A 242 -1.94 4.69 -12.49
C SER A 242 -2.63 4.23 -13.75
N PHE A 243 -3.50 3.25 -13.62
CA PHE A 243 -4.31 2.77 -14.74
C PHE A 243 -5.69 2.30 -14.28
N MET A 244 -6.62 2.21 -15.21
CA MET A 244 -7.98 1.70 -14.99
C MET A 244 -8.16 0.40 -15.75
N GLY A 245 -8.66 -0.64 -15.10
CA GLY A 245 -8.95 -1.94 -15.68
C GLY A 245 -8.29 -3.08 -14.93
N TYR A 246 -8.64 -4.29 -15.31
CA TYR A 246 -8.05 -5.50 -14.77
C TYR A 246 -6.60 -5.66 -15.26
N TYR A 247 -5.78 -6.20 -14.39
CA TYR A 247 -4.44 -6.59 -14.74
C TYR A 247 -4.04 -7.86 -13.96
N PRO A 248 -3.56 -8.92 -14.61
CA PRO A 248 -3.00 -10.06 -13.90
C PRO A 248 -1.77 -9.62 -13.09
N ASP A 249 -1.58 -10.18 -11.90
CA ASP A 249 -0.44 -9.84 -11.02
C ASP A 249 0.84 -10.57 -11.49
N THR A 250 1.17 -10.40 -12.78
CA THR A 250 2.32 -11.02 -13.46
C THR A 250 3.48 -10.05 -13.67
N THR A 251 3.34 -8.80 -13.18
CA THR A 251 4.34 -7.77 -13.37
C THR A 251 5.69 -8.17 -12.79
N LEU A 252 6.72 -8.13 -13.61
CA LEU A 252 8.11 -8.29 -13.18
C LEU A 252 8.47 -7.20 -12.16
N HIS A 253 9.14 -7.58 -11.08
CA HIS A 253 9.64 -6.63 -10.09
C HIS A 253 11.16 -6.54 -10.09
N LYS A 254 11.81 -7.61 -10.49
CA LYS A 254 13.26 -7.67 -10.63
C LYS A 254 13.65 -8.69 -11.70
N SER A 255 14.76 -8.43 -12.36
CA SER A 255 15.44 -9.38 -13.24
C SER A 255 16.87 -9.57 -12.76
N HIS A 256 17.24 -10.82 -12.44
CA HIS A 256 18.54 -11.16 -11.84
C HIS A 256 18.75 -10.35 -10.54
N ALA A 257 19.81 -9.54 -10.47
CA ALA A 257 20.15 -8.69 -9.32
C ALA A 257 19.63 -7.25 -9.44
N ASN A 258 18.88 -6.93 -10.50
CA ASN A 258 18.41 -5.59 -10.78
C ASN A 258 16.90 -5.47 -10.47
N VAL A 259 16.49 -4.35 -9.91
CA VAL A 259 15.08 -4.01 -9.70
C VAL A 259 14.54 -3.27 -10.91
N LEU A 260 13.28 -3.52 -11.23
CA LEU A 260 12.57 -2.79 -12.27
C LEU A 260 11.88 -1.56 -11.65
N MET A 261 12.17 -0.40 -12.23
CA MET A 261 11.47 0.86 -12.02
C MET A 261 10.74 1.21 -13.30
N THR A 262 9.41 1.39 -13.23
CA THR A 262 8.60 1.65 -14.43
C THR A 262 7.41 2.56 -14.14
N ASN A 263 7.09 3.40 -15.12
CA ASN A 263 5.86 4.19 -15.16
C ASN A 263 4.89 3.72 -16.27
N GLY A 264 5.14 2.53 -16.81
CA GLY A 264 4.35 1.94 -17.88
C GLY A 264 4.70 2.45 -19.29
N LYS A 265 5.42 3.57 -19.43
CA LYS A 265 5.94 4.09 -20.71
C LYS A 265 7.45 3.95 -20.82
N LYS A 266 8.10 3.78 -19.69
CA LYS A 266 9.55 3.62 -19.56
C LYS A 266 9.83 2.52 -18.54
N ALA A 267 10.83 1.70 -18.82
CA ALA A 267 11.32 0.65 -17.94
C ALA A 267 12.83 0.85 -17.71
N ARG A 268 13.25 0.89 -16.43
CA ARG A 268 14.63 1.02 -16.02
C ARG A 268 15.01 -0.13 -15.10
N PHE A 269 16.11 -0.78 -15.37
CA PHE A 269 16.65 -1.85 -14.52
C PHE A 269 17.84 -1.29 -13.73
N LEU A 270 17.69 -1.16 -12.42
CA LEU A 270 18.68 -0.56 -11.54
C LEU A 270 19.36 -1.63 -10.68
N ASP A 271 20.67 -1.50 -10.50
CA ASP A 271 21.39 -2.32 -9.52
C ASP A 271 21.12 -1.83 -8.07
N LYS A 272 21.64 -2.58 -7.10
CA LYS A 272 21.55 -2.26 -5.65
C LYS A 272 22.13 -0.90 -5.24
N ASN A 273 22.84 -0.20 -6.14
CA ASN A 273 23.39 1.13 -5.89
C ASN A 273 22.58 2.24 -6.56
N GLY A 274 21.51 1.87 -7.28
CA GLY A 274 20.70 2.80 -8.06
C GLY A 274 21.30 3.15 -9.42
N VAL A 275 22.31 2.38 -9.88
CA VAL A 275 22.89 2.57 -11.20
C VAL A 275 22.01 1.89 -12.24
N VAL A 276 21.55 2.65 -13.22
CA VAL A 276 20.76 2.12 -14.34
C VAL A 276 21.65 1.21 -15.20
N LYS A 277 21.24 -0.05 -15.33
CA LYS A 277 21.92 -1.08 -16.14
C LYS A 277 21.31 -1.22 -17.53
N ALA A 278 20.01 -0.98 -17.63
CA ALA A 278 19.28 -0.93 -18.88
C ALA A 278 18.11 0.04 -18.76
N GLU A 279 17.79 0.73 -19.82
CA GLU A 279 16.66 1.65 -19.92
C GLU A 279 15.98 1.49 -21.27
N TYR A 280 14.66 1.41 -21.26
CA TYR A 280 13.82 1.21 -22.43
C TYR A 280 12.67 2.21 -22.43
N HIS A 281 12.49 2.91 -23.55
CA HIS A 281 11.34 3.76 -23.80
C HIS A 281 10.27 2.92 -24.51
N LEU A 282 9.35 2.34 -23.75
CA LEU A 282 8.39 1.33 -24.22
C LEU A 282 7.46 1.88 -25.30
N THR A 283 7.06 3.14 -25.21
CA THR A 283 6.22 3.80 -26.22
C THR A 283 6.95 3.96 -27.56
N ASP A 284 8.24 4.30 -27.52
CA ASP A 284 9.04 4.44 -28.73
C ASP A 284 9.32 3.09 -29.37
N MET A 285 9.69 2.08 -28.56
CA MET A 285 9.93 0.71 -29.00
C MET A 285 8.71 0.12 -29.71
N MET A 286 7.52 0.37 -29.17
CA MET A 286 6.26 -0.14 -29.70
C MET A 286 5.61 0.78 -30.74
N GLN A 287 6.17 1.98 -30.95
CA GLN A 287 5.62 3.03 -31.84
C GLN A 287 4.15 3.37 -31.53
N LYS A 288 3.77 3.25 -30.24
CA LYS A 288 2.39 3.46 -29.79
C LYS A 288 2.41 4.09 -28.40
N ASP A 289 1.71 5.23 -28.24
CA ASP A 289 1.58 5.90 -26.94
C ASP A 289 0.55 5.16 -26.05
N GLU A 290 1.02 4.09 -25.40
CA GLU A 290 0.25 3.23 -24.54
C GLU A 290 1.04 2.89 -23.27
N ILE A 291 0.37 2.32 -22.27
CA ILE A 291 0.97 1.76 -21.06
C ILE A 291 1.31 0.28 -21.31
N TYR A 292 2.54 -0.08 -20.98
CA TYR A 292 3.03 -1.45 -21.09
C TYR A 292 3.50 -1.95 -19.73
N MET A 293 3.09 -3.18 -19.40
CA MET A 293 3.59 -3.88 -18.24
C MET A 293 4.68 -4.85 -18.66
N VAL A 294 5.78 -4.84 -17.92
CA VAL A 294 6.88 -5.79 -18.14
C VAL A 294 6.59 -7.03 -17.32
N GLU A 295 6.34 -8.17 -17.97
CA GLU A 295 6.09 -9.45 -17.31
C GLU A 295 7.36 -10.31 -17.21
N HIS A 296 8.27 -10.17 -18.16
CA HIS A 296 9.57 -10.82 -18.15
C HIS A 296 10.63 -9.96 -18.84
N TYR A 297 11.88 -10.08 -18.40
CA TYR A 297 13.03 -9.47 -19.05
C TYR A 297 14.27 -10.34 -18.87
N ASN A 298 14.95 -10.57 -19.97
CA ASN A 298 16.34 -11.02 -20.03
C ASN A 298 17.08 -10.19 -21.09
N GLN A 299 18.37 -10.42 -21.27
CA GLN A 299 19.17 -9.63 -22.23
C GLN A 299 18.75 -9.80 -23.70
N ARG A 300 17.92 -10.79 -24.01
CA ARG A 300 17.47 -11.09 -25.36
C ARG A 300 16.00 -10.76 -25.59
N PHE A 301 15.15 -11.03 -24.62
CA PHE A 301 13.70 -10.85 -24.75
C PHE A 301 13.10 -10.06 -23.61
N MET A 302 12.11 -9.26 -23.95
CA MET A 302 11.18 -8.62 -23.01
C MET A 302 9.76 -9.08 -23.34
N ILE A 303 9.02 -9.55 -22.32
CA ILE A 303 7.62 -9.88 -22.46
C ILE A 303 6.84 -8.69 -21.91
N LEU A 304 6.04 -8.09 -22.77
CA LEU A 304 5.24 -6.92 -22.47
C LEU A 304 3.77 -7.28 -22.57
N ARG A 305 2.96 -6.67 -21.74
CA ARG A 305 1.52 -6.63 -21.90
C ARG A 305 1.07 -5.22 -22.20
N GLU A 306 0.39 -5.05 -23.30
CA GLU A 306 -0.24 -3.80 -23.65
C GLU A 306 -1.47 -3.58 -22.75
N TYR A 307 -1.57 -2.39 -22.15
CA TYR A 307 -2.65 -2.13 -21.20
C TYR A 307 -4.04 -2.08 -21.88
N ALA A 308 -4.15 -1.41 -23.02
CA ALA A 308 -5.44 -1.20 -23.67
C ALA A 308 -6.07 -2.49 -24.20
N SER A 309 -5.28 -3.31 -24.90
CA SER A 309 -5.74 -4.53 -25.54
C SER A 309 -5.57 -5.79 -24.69
N GLN A 310 -4.80 -5.72 -23.62
CA GLN A 310 -4.38 -6.88 -22.83
C GLN A 310 -3.54 -7.90 -23.62
N HIS A 311 -3.09 -7.55 -24.83
CA HIS A 311 -2.29 -8.43 -25.66
C HIS A 311 -0.89 -8.63 -25.06
N LEU A 312 -0.43 -9.87 -25.13
CA LEU A 312 0.91 -10.25 -24.76
C LEU A 312 1.84 -10.09 -25.97
N ILE A 313 2.99 -9.47 -25.76
CA ILE A 313 3.95 -9.11 -26.79
C ILE A 313 5.30 -9.69 -26.41
N VAL A 314 5.99 -10.30 -27.36
CA VAL A 314 7.41 -10.65 -27.28
C VAL A 314 8.20 -9.57 -28.01
N TYR A 315 9.07 -8.88 -27.31
CA TYR A 315 10.02 -7.94 -27.88
C TYR A 315 11.43 -8.55 -27.85
N ASN A 316 12.03 -8.70 -29.01
CA ASN A 316 13.43 -9.12 -29.13
C ASN A 316 14.33 -7.88 -28.99
N VAL A 317 15.09 -7.82 -27.89
CA VAL A 317 15.93 -6.66 -27.53
C VAL A 317 17.08 -6.46 -28.52
N GLN A 318 17.53 -7.53 -29.17
CA GLN A 318 18.68 -7.47 -30.09
C GLN A 318 18.31 -7.05 -31.53
N SER A 319 17.17 -7.54 -32.03
CA SER A 319 16.69 -7.20 -33.37
C SER A 319 15.72 -6.03 -33.38
N GLU A 320 15.29 -5.56 -32.19
CA GLU A 320 14.28 -4.49 -32.01
C GLU A 320 12.93 -4.82 -32.66
N GLN A 321 12.58 -6.11 -32.71
CA GLN A 321 11.32 -6.59 -33.30
C GLN A 321 10.33 -6.97 -32.20
N ALA A 322 9.09 -6.55 -32.40
CA ALA A 322 7.95 -6.90 -31.55
C ALA A 322 6.98 -7.80 -32.32
N VAL A 323 6.49 -8.84 -31.65
CA VAL A 323 5.41 -9.69 -32.19
C VAL A 323 4.34 -9.91 -31.14
N TYR A 324 3.09 -9.89 -31.57
CA TYR A 324 1.95 -10.23 -30.73
C TYR A 324 1.83 -11.75 -30.61
N VAL A 325 1.73 -12.27 -29.39
CA VAL A 325 1.74 -13.71 -29.14
C VAL A 325 0.55 -14.41 -29.81
N HIS A 326 -0.64 -13.79 -29.81
CA HIS A 326 -1.84 -14.37 -30.43
C HIS A 326 -1.72 -14.55 -31.96
N GLU A 327 -0.86 -13.78 -32.64
CA GLU A 327 -0.58 -13.94 -34.06
C GLU A 327 0.35 -15.12 -34.36
N MET A 328 1.16 -15.55 -33.37
CA MET A 328 2.19 -16.58 -33.51
C MET A 328 1.74 -17.97 -33.10
N ILE A 329 0.58 -18.08 -32.46
CA ILE A 329 0.07 -19.35 -31.94
C ILE A 329 -1.09 -19.87 -32.78
N SER A 330 -1.23 -21.20 -32.84
CA SER A 330 -2.33 -21.84 -33.56
C SER A 330 -3.58 -21.91 -32.67
N LEU A 331 -4.31 -20.82 -32.61
CA LEU A 331 -5.66 -20.77 -32.03
C LEU A 331 -6.73 -20.95 -33.12
N PRO A 332 -7.92 -21.47 -32.78
CA PRO A 332 -9.08 -21.38 -33.65
C PRO A 332 -9.36 -19.91 -34.02
N GLU A 333 -9.86 -19.68 -35.25
CA GLU A 333 -10.09 -18.30 -35.73
C GLU A 333 -11.07 -17.54 -34.85
N SER A 334 -12.14 -18.20 -34.36
CA SER A 334 -13.07 -17.59 -33.40
C SER A 334 -12.42 -17.14 -32.09
N GLU A 335 -11.41 -17.85 -31.60
CA GLU A 335 -10.68 -17.48 -30.38
C GLU A 335 -9.71 -16.32 -30.65
N LYS A 336 -9.17 -16.21 -31.87
CA LYS A 336 -8.34 -15.06 -32.28
C LYS A 336 -9.16 -13.80 -32.39
N ASP A 337 -10.33 -13.86 -33.03
CA ASP A 337 -11.27 -12.74 -33.13
C ASP A 337 -11.68 -12.25 -31.73
N ASP A 338 -11.95 -13.19 -30.82
CA ASP A 338 -12.27 -12.85 -29.43
C ASP A 338 -11.12 -12.16 -28.70
N LEU A 339 -9.87 -12.60 -28.89
CA LEU A 339 -8.68 -11.95 -28.31
C LEU A 339 -8.48 -10.54 -28.87
N GLU A 340 -8.69 -10.33 -30.17
CA GLU A 340 -8.61 -9.00 -30.78
C GLU A 340 -9.67 -8.04 -30.23
N GLN A 341 -10.85 -8.55 -29.90
CA GLN A 341 -11.96 -7.77 -29.37
C GLN A 341 -11.90 -7.57 -27.85
N ALA A 342 -11.28 -8.49 -27.10
CA ALA A 342 -11.24 -8.47 -25.62
C ALA A 342 -10.68 -7.18 -25.02
N GLY A 343 -9.78 -6.52 -25.73
CA GLY A 343 -9.21 -5.23 -25.30
C GLY A 343 -10.15 -4.04 -25.47
N LEU A 344 -11.26 -4.18 -26.20
CA LEU A 344 -12.15 -3.05 -26.51
C LEU A 344 -13.19 -2.79 -25.41
N ASP A 345 -13.59 -3.80 -24.66
CA ASP A 345 -14.54 -3.64 -23.54
C ASP A 345 -13.88 -3.81 -22.17
N ARG A 346 -13.26 -2.75 -21.69
CA ARG A 346 -12.52 -2.68 -20.41
C ARG A 346 -13.37 -2.93 -19.16
N ASN A 347 -14.69 -2.96 -19.29
CA ASN A 347 -15.63 -3.06 -18.17
C ASN A 347 -16.26 -4.46 -18.04
N ASN A 348 -16.04 -5.34 -18.98
CA ASN A 348 -16.63 -6.67 -18.98
C ASN A 348 -15.83 -7.66 -18.16
N GLU A 349 -16.33 -8.02 -16.97
CA GLU A 349 -15.65 -8.98 -16.08
C GLU A 349 -15.51 -10.38 -16.68
N MET A 350 -16.42 -10.78 -17.57
CA MET A 350 -16.37 -12.11 -18.19
C MET A 350 -15.25 -12.27 -19.22
N GLU A 351 -14.79 -11.18 -19.84
CA GLU A 351 -13.71 -11.24 -20.83
C GLU A 351 -12.31 -11.29 -20.20
N ARG A 352 -12.20 -11.01 -18.89
CA ARG A 352 -10.93 -11.03 -18.15
C ARG A 352 -10.30 -12.42 -18.07
N ASP A 353 -11.09 -13.47 -18.15
CA ASP A 353 -10.62 -14.84 -18.05
C ASP A 353 -10.04 -15.36 -19.38
N HIS A 354 -10.24 -14.65 -20.49
CA HIS A 354 -9.85 -15.06 -21.85
C HIS A 354 -8.64 -14.29 -22.40
N ILE A 355 -7.66 -13.97 -21.55
CA ILE A 355 -6.39 -13.39 -21.96
C ILE A 355 -5.28 -14.44 -21.92
N ILE A 356 -4.24 -14.22 -22.73
CA ILE A 356 -3.03 -15.06 -22.68
C ILE A 356 -2.24 -14.71 -21.43
N ILE A 357 -1.98 -15.70 -20.58
CA ILE A 357 -1.19 -15.54 -19.34
C ILE A 357 0.21 -16.10 -19.57
N PHE A 358 1.22 -15.26 -19.42
CA PHE A 358 2.62 -15.67 -19.45
C PHE A 358 2.94 -16.57 -18.24
N ASP A 359 3.63 -17.68 -18.45
CA ASP A 359 4.11 -18.58 -17.40
C ASP A 359 5.64 -18.46 -17.23
N ARG A 360 6.41 -18.86 -18.24
CA ARG A 360 7.88 -18.90 -18.15
C ARG A 360 8.57 -18.97 -19.51
N ILE A 361 9.90 -18.77 -19.48
CA ILE A 361 10.79 -19.07 -20.60
C ILE A 361 11.86 -20.04 -20.10
N ILE A 362 12.02 -21.18 -20.79
CA ILE A 362 13.10 -22.16 -20.54
C ILE A 362 13.72 -22.51 -21.89
N ASP A 363 15.04 -22.44 -22.00
CA ASP A 363 15.81 -22.80 -23.20
C ASP A 363 15.28 -22.18 -24.51
N GLY A 364 14.81 -20.93 -24.41
CA GLY A 364 14.26 -20.20 -25.56
C GLY A 364 12.82 -20.59 -25.93
N ILE A 365 12.21 -21.50 -25.20
CA ILE A 365 10.79 -21.83 -25.34
C ILE A 365 9.99 -21.04 -24.32
N MET A 366 9.08 -20.21 -24.80
CA MET A 366 8.10 -19.50 -23.99
C MET A 366 6.87 -20.38 -23.77
N THR A 367 6.42 -20.46 -22.54
CA THR A 367 5.18 -21.16 -22.15
C THR A 367 4.17 -20.14 -21.65
N PHE A 368 2.93 -20.31 -22.05
CA PHE A 368 1.79 -19.49 -21.60
C PHE A 368 0.51 -20.29 -21.56
N GLN A 369 -0.49 -19.76 -20.88
CA GLN A 369 -1.81 -20.35 -20.72
C GLN A 369 -2.85 -19.45 -21.37
N TYR A 370 -3.86 -20.08 -21.96
CA TYR A 370 -5.03 -19.41 -22.48
C TYR A 370 -6.27 -20.24 -22.16
N LYS A 371 -7.30 -19.59 -21.64
CA LYS A 371 -8.60 -20.22 -21.37
C LYS A 371 -9.51 -19.94 -22.54
N ASN A 372 -9.85 -20.99 -23.28
CA ASN A 372 -10.75 -20.87 -24.42
C ASN A 372 -12.13 -20.36 -23.99
N LYS A 373 -12.70 -19.46 -24.77
CA LYS A 373 -14.04 -18.91 -24.54
C LYS A 373 -15.12 -19.91 -24.87
N SER A 374 -14.86 -20.73 -25.89
CA SER A 374 -15.81 -21.73 -26.42
C SER A 374 -16.15 -22.85 -25.44
N ASP A 375 -15.17 -23.35 -24.67
CA ASP A 375 -15.33 -24.51 -23.78
C ASP A 375 -14.87 -24.27 -22.33
N ASN A 376 -14.34 -23.06 -22.01
CA ASN A 376 -13.77 -22.71 -20.73
C ASN A 376 -12.56 -23.57 -20.28
N VAL A 377 -11.92 -24.29 -21.20
CA VAL A 377 -10.76 -25.12 -20.91
C VAL A 377 -9.50 -24.27 -20.95
N VAL A 378 -8.66 -24.39 -19.90
CA VAL A 378 -7.34 -23.77 -19.88
C VAL A 378 -6.34 -24.67 -20.59
N ASN A 379 -5.79 -24.17 -21.68
CA ASN A 379 -4.77 -24.86 -22.46
C ASN A 379 -3.39 -24.22 -22.25
N THR A 380 -2.35 -25.03 -22.35
CA THR A 380 -0.97 -24.59 -22.32
C THR A 380 -0.40 -24.58 -23.73
N TYR A 381 0.18 -23.47 -24.13
CA TYR A 381 0.81 -23.27 -25.42
C TYR A 381 2.28 -22.96 -25.26
N THR A 382 3.05 -23.20 -26.31
CA THR A 382 4.47 -22.89 -26.37
C THR A 382 4.80 -22.12 -27.65
N LEU A 383 5.75 -21.21 -27.53
CA LEU A 383 6.31 -20.47 -28.65
C LEU A 383 7.83 -20.57 -28.60
N ASP A 384 8.45 -21.05 -29.70
CA ASP A 384 9.90 -21.02 -29.86
C ASP A 384 10.35 -19.60 -30.21
N LEU A 385 11.04 -18.96 -29.28
CA LEU A 385 11.50 -17.56 -29.41
C LEU A 385 12.58 -17.39 -30.49
N SER A 386 13.13 -18.47 -31.05
CA SER A 386 14.01 -18.37 -32.21
C SER A 386 13.31 -17.87 -33.49
N GLN A 387 11.96 -17.98 -33.49
CA GLN A 387 11.10 -17.48 -34.57
C GLN A 387 10.87 -15.97 -34.48
N VAL A 388 11.12 -15.35 -33.32
CA VAL A 388 11.03 -13.91 -33.11
C VAL A 388 12.39 -13.29 -33.47
N ARG A 389 12.54 -12.93 -34.74
CA ARG A 389 13.80 -12.41 -35.32
C ARG A 389 13.78 -10.91 -35.47
#